data_f90a194e0f6d4589facaed524fa9136d
#
_entry.id   f90a194e0f6d4589facaed524fa9136d
#
_cell.length_a   1.000
_cell.length_b   1.000
_cell.length_c   1.000
_cell.angle_alpha   90.00
_cell.angle_beta   90.00
_cell.angle_gamma   90.00
#
_symmetry.space_group_name_H-M   'P 1'
#
loop_
_entity.id
_entity.type
_entity.pdbx_description
1 polymer ?
#
loop_
_entity_poly.entity_id
_entity_poly.type
_entity_poly.pdbx_seq_one_letter_code
_entity_poly.pdbx_strand_id
1 'polypeptide(L)'
;MRTMMVTPCQADQVFALCDPDLPSETEFEAVTLRAFGCLFPQYQCVVFGGRFLYEDDVRKPDLAMVARDRSHWFVVEVELVSHSLERHVLPQVRAFRYGEPQADCATILSRELGIDLGEAMTLVQRVPRAVVVVANRMKLDWEHSIRAHQGQLLVVTRFSNLAGREAFEVAGSLAAVKESIGFGVYSATDAMIRFASSIAIPEGHLQIEAPGGVTSLWRVYRDARHAWVIKEAGRMDLSDGEHIQLVRALDGRITMRL
;
A
#
# COMPACT_ATOMS: atom_id res chain seq x y z
N MET A 1 -13.06 4.79 -8.45
CA MET A 1 -13.46 4.79 -9.88
C MET A 1 -14.33 3.57 -10.10
N ARG A 2 -15.55 3.71 -10.58
CA ARG A 2 -16.42 2.58 -10.96
C ARG A 2 -16.36 2.44 -12.47
N THR A 3 -16.01 1.28 -12.97
CA THR A 3 -16.02 1.00 -14.41
C THR A 3 -17.08 -0.07 -14.68
N MET A 4 -18.10 0.30 -15.43
CA MET A 4 -19.11 -0.64 -15.90
C MET A 4 -19.00 -0.70 -17.43
N MET A 5 -18.87 -1.89 -17.99
CA MET A 5 -18.94 -2.10 -19.42
C MET A 5 -20.31 -2.70 -19.77
N VAL A 6 -21.09 -2.00 -20.57
CA VAL A 6 -22.38 -2.47 -21.10
C VAL A 6 -22.20 -2.74 -22.58
N THR A 7 -22.38 -4.01 -22.97
CA THR A 7 -22.45 -4.41 -24.38
C THR A 7 -23.88 -4.71 -24.79
N PRO A 8 -24.27 -4.56 -26.07
CA PRO A 8 -25.63 -4.91 -26.55
C PRO A 8 -25.91 -6.40 -26.29
N CYS A 9 -27.08 -6.67 -25.73
CA CYS A 9 -27.43 -7.93 -25.07
C CYS A 9 -27.65 -9.14 -26.00
N GLN A 10 -26.80 -10.14 -25.79
CA GLN A 10 -27.24 -11.55 -25.84
C GLN A 10 -27.45 -12.00 -24.37
N ALA A 11 -28.38 -12.95 -24.13
CA ALA A 11 -28.72 -13.38 -22.76
C ALA A 11 -27.53 -13.97 -21.99
N ASP A 12 -26.51 -14.47 -22.66
CA ASP A 12 -25.24 -14.97 -22.12
C ASP A 12 -24.26 -13.85 -21.74
N GLN A 13 -24.57 -12.58 -22.02
CA GLN A 13 -23.81 -11.40 -21.70
C GLN A 13 -24.39 -10.61 -20.52
N VAL A 14 -25.52 -11.04 -19.97
CA VAL A 14 -26.11 -10.44 -18.77
C VAL A 14 -25.46 -11.05 -17.54
N PHE A 15 -24.74 -10.22 -16.77
CA PHE A 15 -24.14 -10.59 -15.50
C PHE A 15 -25.01 -10.13 -14.34
N ALA A 16 -25.37 -11.06 -13.47
CA ALA A 16 -26.08 -10.77 -12.23
C ALA A 16 -25.08 -10.64 -11.07
N LEU A 17 -25.37 -9.75 -10.14
CA LEU A 17 -24.64 -9.63 -8.90
C LEU A 17 -24.76 -10.93 -8.10
N CYS A 18 -23.64 -11.52 -7.73
CA CYS A 18 -23.60 -12.61 -6.77
C CYS A 18 -23.86 -12.05 -5.37
N ASP A 19 -24.64 -12.78 -4.57
CA ASP A 19 -24.87 -12.37 -3.19
C ASP A 19 -23.54 -12.37 -2.41
N PRO A 20 -23.10 -11.22 -1.93
CA PRO A 20 -21.81 -11.12 -1.23
C PRO A 20 -21.80 -11.80 0.15
N ASP A 21 -22.96 -12.16 0.72
CA ASP A 21 -23.07 -12.83 2.02
C ASP A 21 -23.09 -14.35 1.92
N LEU A 22 -23.17 -14.91 0.71
CA LEU A 22 -23.19 -16.37 0.51
C LEU A 22 -21.82 -17.04 0.62
N PRO A 23 -20.69 -16.46 0.12
CA PRO A 23 -19.42 -17.15 0.20
C PRO A 23 -18.91 -17.24 1.64
N SER A 24 -18.27 -18.36 1.95
CA SER A 24 -17.37 -18.44 3.09
C SER A 24 -16.14 -17.57 2.85
N GLU A 25 -15.40 -17.26 3.92
CA GLU A 25 -14.15 -16.51 3.84
C GLU A 25 -13.17 -17.13 2.84
N THR A 26 -12.94 -18.44 2.91
CA THR A 26 -12.07 -19.18 1.97
C THR A 26 -12.54 -19.09 0.52
N GLU A 27 -13.85 -19.10 0.27
CA GLU A 27 -14.38 -18.89 -1.09
C GLU A 27 -14.15 -17.45 -1.55
N PHE A 28 -14.29 -16.48 -0.65
CA PHE A 28 -14.04 -15.07 -0.96
C PHE A 28 -12.55 -14.78 -1.18
N GLU A 29 -11.64 -15.43 -0.44
CA GLU A 29 -10.20 -15.40 -0.73
C GLU A 29 -9.90 -15.91 -2.16
N ALA A 30 -10.47 -17.06 -2.55
CA ALA A 30 -10.30 -17.60 -3.88
C ALA A 30 -10.87 -16.68 -4.97
N VAL A 31 -12.01 -16.02 -4.73
CA VAL A 31 -12.59 -14.98 -5.59
C VAL A 31 -11.64 -13.80 -5.72
N THR A 32 -11.12 -13.30 -4.61
CA THR A 32 -10.18 -12.17 -4.57
C THR A 32 -8.90 -12.47 -5.34
N LEU A 33 -8.32 -13.65 -5.17
CA LEU A 33 -7.11 -14.06 -5.88
C LEU A 33 -7.32 -14.06 -7.40
N ARG A 34 -8.47 -14.59 -7.88
CA ARG A 34 -8.82 -14.57 -9.31
C ARG A 34 -9.05 -13.14 -9.83
N ALA A 35 -9.81 -12.34 -9.08
CA ALA A 35 -10.09 -10.95 -9.44
C ALA A 35 -8.79 -10.13 -9.58
N PHE A 36 -7.88 -10.28 -8.64
CA PHE A 36 -6.60 -9.56 -8.64
C PHE A 36 -5.70 -9.98 -9.79
N GLY A 37 -5.67 -11.28 -10.13
CA GLY A 37 -4.93 -11.77 -11.30
C GLY A 37 -5.41 -11.16 -12.62
N CYS A 38 -6.70 -10.86 -12.73
CA CYS A 38 -7.30 -10.24 -13.93
C CYS A 38 -7.15 -8.70 -13.93
N LEU A 39 -7.37 -8.06 -12.78
CA LEU A 39 -7.52 -6.61 -12.68
C LEU A 39 -6.21 -5.86 -12.43
N PHE A 40 -5.21 -6.55 -11.90
CA PHE A 40 -3.90 -5.98 -11.55
C PHE A 40 -2.74 -6.75 -12.22
N PRO A 41 -2.67 -6.81 -13.56
CA PRO A 41 -1.68 -7.62 -14.28
C PRO A 41 -0.22 -7.20 -14.03
N GLN A 42 -0.01 -5.98 -13.52
CA GLN A 42 1.30 -5.47 -13.11
C GLN A 42 1.82 -6.09 -11.80
N TYR A 43 0.98 -6.84 -11.09
CA TYR A 43 1.35 -7.56 -9.87
C TYR A 43 1.29 -9.08 -10.10
N GLN A 44 2.00 -9.78 -9.25
CA GLN A 44 1.84 -11.21 -9.04
C GLN A 44 1.15 -11.40 -7.68
N CYS A 45 -0.06 -11.97 -7.70
CA CYS A 45 -0.83 -12.21 -6.50
C CYS A 45 -0.72 -13.70 -6.15
N VAL A 46 -0.42 -13.99 -4.88
CA VAL A 46 -0.18 -15.34 -4.38
C VAL A 46 -0.81 -15.55 -3.01
N VAL A 47 -1.12 -16.80 -2.68
CA VAL A 47 -1.51 -17.18 -1.31
C VAL A 47 -0.31 -16.98 -0.39
N PHE A 48 -0.55 -16.34 0.77
CA PHE A 48 0.55 -15.94 1.64
C PHE A 48 0.20 -16.09 3.12
N GLY A 49 0.52 -17.20 3.73
CA GLY A 49 0.33 -17.44 5.17
C GLY A 49 1.56 -17.16 6.03
N GLY A 50 2.42 -16.21 5.62
CA GLY A 50 3.62 -15.84 6.37
C GLY A 50 3.31 -15.19 7.71
N ARG A 51 4.11 -15.47 8.74
CA ARG A 51 3.87 -14.97 10.09
C ARG A 51 4.43 -13.57 10.29
N PHE A 52 3.64 -12.73 10.94
CA PHE A 52 4.06 -11.41 11.44
C PHE A 52 3.92 -11.39 12.95
N LEU A 53 4.99 -11.03 13.65
CA LEU A 53 5.00 -10.84 15.10
C LEU A 53 4.79 -9.34 15.39
N TYR A 54 3.73 -9.04 16.14
CA TYR A 54 3.45 -7.68 16.61
C TYR A 54 3.05 -7.74 18.07
N GLU A 55 3.82 -7.05 18.92
CA GLU A 55 3.73 -7.24 20.36
C GLU A 55 3.93 -8.73 20.68
N ASP A 56 3.01 -9.39 21.39
CA ASP A 56 3.09 -10.82 21.69
C ASP A 56 2.15 -11.66 20.81
N ASP A 57 1.59 -11.07 19.76
CA ASP A 57 0.62 -11.74 18.88
C ASP A 57 1.24 -12.06 17.50
N VAL A 58 0.87 -13.23 16.99
CA VAL A 58 1.32 -13.70 15.67
C VAL A 58 0.13 -13.78 14.73
N ARG A 59 0.19 -13.03 13.62
CA ARG A 59 -0.84 -13.01 12.59
C ARG A 59 -0.30 -13.49 11.25
N LYS A 60 -1.20 -14.03 10.44
CA LYS A 60 -0.91 -14.53 9.09
C LYS A 60 -1.90 -13.91 8.12
N PRO A 61 -1.44 -13.19 7.11
CA PRO A 61 -2.32 -12.67 6.06
C PRO A 61 -2.70 -13.77 5.06
N ASP A 62 -3.75 -13.53 4.32
CA ASP A 62 -4.27 -14.48 3.32
C ASP A 62 -3.45 -14.47 2.04
N LEU A 63 -3.16 -13.26 1.51
CA LEU A 63 -2.51 -13.10 0.20
C LEU A 63 -1.34 -12.11 0.29
N ALA A 64 -0.45 -12.22 -0.69
CA ALA A 64 0.52 -11.18 -1.01
C ALA A 64 0.36 -10.77 -2.48
N MET A 65 0.50 -9.48 -2.74
CA MET A 65 0.49 -8.93 -4.09
C MET A 65 1.80 -8.19 -4.33
N VAL A 66 2.66 -8.73 -5.16
CA VAL A 66 4.03 -8.26 -5.38
C VAL A 66 4.13 -7.64 -6.76
N ALA A 67 4.63 -6.42 -6.85
CA ALA A 67 4.91 -5.79 -8.13
C ALA A 67 5.87 -6.64 -8.96
N ARG A 68 5.63 -6.79 -10.27
CA ARG A 68 6.47 -7.64 -11.13
C ARG A 68 7.92 -7.16 -11.23
N ASP A 69 8.14 -5.85 -11.06
CA ASP A 69 9.46 -5.23 -10.99
C ASP A 69 10.11 -5.29 -9.59
N ARG A 70 9.42 -5.92 -8.61
CA ARG A 70 9.87 -6.04 -7.21
C ARG A 70 10.06 -4.72 -6.46
N SER A 71 9.56 -3.62 -6.98
CA SER A 71 9.74 -2.29 -6.37
C SER A 71 8.93 -2.11 -5.08
N HIS A 72 7.85 -2.87 -4.91
CA HIS A 72 6.97 -2.83 -3.73
C HIS A 72 6.04 -4.04 -3.67
N TRP A 73 5.40 -4.23 -2.54
CA TRP A 73 4.40 -5.28 -2.35
C TRP A 73 3.33 -4.92 -1.33
N PHE A 74 2.24 -5.65 -1.38
CA PHE A 74 1.13 -5.52 -0.46
C PHE A 74 0.92 -6.82 0.30
N VAL A 75 0.74 -6.69 1.61
CA VAL A 75 0.16 -7.73 2.45
C VAL A 75 -1.35 -7.55 2.37
N VAL A 76 -2.06 -8.60 1.98
CA VAL A 76 -3.50 -8.53 1.70
C VAL A 76 -4.25 -9.41 2.69
N GLU A 77 -5.21 -8.82 3.37
CA GLU A 77 -6.16 -9.48 4.24
C GLU A 77 -7.54 -9.48 3.58
N VAL A 78 -8.19 -10.61 3.54
CA VAL A 78 -9.49 -10.79 2.90
C VAL A 78 -10.56 -11.01 3.96
N GLU A 79 -11.54 -10.11 4.03
CA GLU A 79 -12.46 -10.04 5.15
C GLU A 79 -13.93 -9.94 4.71
N LEU A 80 -14.77 -10.66 5.43
CA LEU A 80 -16.21 -10.47 5.33
C LEU A 80 -16.67 -9.33 6.25
N VAL A 81 -17.52 -8.44 5.76
CA VAL A 81 -18.01 -7.30 6.57
C VAL A 81 -18.88 -7.72 7.76
N SER A 82 -19.21 -9.00 7.90
CA SER A 82 -19.81 -9.58 9.10
C SER A 82 -18.83 -9.64 10.28
N HIS A 83 -17.53 -9.63 10.02
CA HIS A 83 -16.51 -9.64 11.07
C HIS A 83 -16.42 -8.28 11.77
N SER A 84 -15.95 -8.30 13.01
CA SER A 84 -15.78 -7.09 13.80
C SER A 84 -14.54 -6.33 13.36
N LEU A 85 -14.72 -5.09 12.92
CA LEU A 85 -13.61 -4.20 12.57
C LEU A 85 -12.59 -4.10 13.72
N GLU A 86 -13.06 -3.73 14.91
CA GLU A 86 -12.20 -3.42 16.06
C GLU A 86 -11.51 -4.65 16.66
N ARG A 87 -12.21 -5.80 16.68
CA ARG A 87 -11.71 -6.99 17.36
C ARG A 87 -10.96 -7.94 16.45
N HIS A 88 -11.19 -7.84 15.13
CA HIS A 88 -10.64 -8.77 14.16
C HIS A 88 -9.77 -8.04 13.14
N VAL A 89 -10.31 -7.12 12.36
CA VAL A 89 -9.62 -6.51 11.21
C VAL A 89 -8.48 -5.58 11.63
N LEU A 90 -8.74 -4.63 12.55
CA LEU A 90 -7.72 -3.65 12.93
C LEU A 90 -6.50 -4.26 13.65
N PRO A 91 -6.62 -5.29 14.51
CA PRO A 91 -5.45 -5.99 15.03
C PRO A 91 -4.57 -6.62 13.94
N GLN A 92 -5.17 -7.20 12.89
CA GLN A 92 -4.45 -7.74 11.75
C GLN A 92 -3.75 -6.64 10.95
N VAL A 93 -4.46 -5.55 10.62
CA VAL A 93 -3.87 -4.39 9.93
C VAL A 93 -2.65 -3.85 10.68
N ARG A 94 -2.73 -3.72 12.02
CA ARG A 94 -1.60 -3.29 12.85
C ARG A 94 -0.44 -4.28 12.80
N ALA A 95 -0.73 -5.57 12.95
CA ALA A 95 0.29 -6.61 12.91
C ALA A 95 1.02 -6.63 11.56
N PHE A 96 0.30 -6.54 10.44
CA PHE A 96 0.93 -6.53 9.12
C PHE A 96 1.65 -5.23 8.79
N ARG A 97 1.19 -4.12 9.33
CA ARG A 97 1.81 -2.80 9.10
C ARG A 97 3.05 -2.60 9.95
N TYR A 98 2.98 -2.89 11.23
CA TYR A 98 4.01 -2.55 12.22
C TYR A 98 4.79 -3.76 12.72
N GLY A 99 4.25 -4.97 12.55
CA GLY A 99 4.87 -6.20 13.01
C GLY A 99 6.09 -6.61 12.18
N GLU A 100 6.91 -7.45 12.79
CA GLU A 100 8.11 -8.01 12.20
C GLU A 100 7.78 -9.28 11.40
N PRO A 101 8.07 -9.32 10.07
CA PRO A 101 7.88 -10.53 9.29
C PRO A 101 8.87 -11.60 9.74
N GLN A 102 8.37 -12.80 9.99
CA GLN A 102 9.18 -13.93 10.41
C GLN A 102 9.87 -14.61 9.21
N ALA A 103 10.85 -15.45 9.48
CA ALA A 103 11.68 -16.10 8.44
C ALA A 103 10.88 -16.91 7.41
N ASP A 104 9.72 -17.45 7.80
CA ASP A 104 8.84 -18.20 6.90
C ASP A 104 8.22 -17.33 5.80
N CYS A 105 8.08 -16.01 6.01
CA CYS A 105 7.61 -15.09 4.99
C CYS A 105 8.44 -15.17 3.71
N ALA A 106 9.76 -15.12 3.82
CA ALA A 106 10.66 -15.21 2.67
C ALA A 106 10.57 -16.60 2.00
N THR A 107 10.50 -17.66 2.80
CA THR A 107 10.41 -19.04 2.27
C THR A 107 9.12 -19.24 1.47
N ILE A 108 7.98 -18.74 1.98
CA ILE A 108 6.70 -18.82 1.28
C ILE A 108 6.74 -18.02 0.00
N LEU A 109 7.19 -16.75 0.05
CA LEU A 109 7.25 -15.90 -1.15
C LEU A 109 8.21 -16.46 -2.21
N SER A 110 9.37 -17.02 -1.81
CA SER A 110 10.27 -17.69 -2.73
C SER A 110 9.58 -18.81 -3.51
N ARG A 111 8.86 -19.66 -2.81
CA ARG A 111 8.12 -20.77 -3.42
C ARG A 111 6.98 -20.28 -4.32
N GLU A 112 6.13 -19.40 -3.84
CA GLU A 112 4.91 -18.98 -4.53
C GLU A 112 5.21 -18.06 -5.73
N LEU A 113 6.26 -17.25 -5.65
CA LEU A 113 6.66 -16.36 -6.74
C LEU A 113 7.64 -17.02 -7.72
N GLY A 114 8.22 -18.16 -7.36
CA GLY A 114 9.25 -18.83 -8.16
C GLY A 114 10.57 -18.05 -8.23
N ILE A 115 10.95 -17.34 -7.15
CA ILE A 115 12.19 -16.56 -7.03
C ILE A 115 13.17 -17.22 -6.05
N ASP A 116 14.44 -16.85 -6.10
CA ASP A 116 15.40 -17.36 -5.14
C ASP A 116 15.14 -16.82 -3.72
N LEU A 117 15.62 -17.55 -2.70
CA LEU A 117 15.38 -17.20 -1.31
C LEU A 117 16.03 -15.86 -0.92
N GLY A 118 17.18 -15.52 -1.49
CA GLY A 118 17.86 -14.24 -1.22
C GLY A 118 17.08 -13.05 -1.76
N GLU A 119 16.49 -13.19 -2.95
CA GLU A 119 15.57 -12.20 -3.52
C GLU A 119 14.32 -12.06 -2.64
N ALA A 120 13.72 -13.18 -2.20
CA ALA A 120 12.57 -13.16 -1.30
C ALA A 120 12.89 -12.53 0.07
N MET A 121 14.06 -12.80 0.64
CA MET A 121 14.54 -12.15 1.87
C MET A 121 14.69 -10.64 1.68
N THR A 122 15.23 -10.21 0.55
CA THR A 122 15.37 -8.79 0.21
C THR A 122 13.99 -8.13 0.08
N LEU A 123 13.05 -8.80 -0.60
CA LEU A 123 11.67 -8.34 -0.74
C LEU A 123 11.02 -8.12 0.63
N VAL A 124 11.11 -9.09 1.53
CA VAL A 124 10.47 -9.04 2.85
C VAL A 124 11.10 -7.98 3.76
N GLN A 125 12.44 -7.87 3.74
CA GLN A 125 13.18 -7.06 4.72
C GLN A 125 13.44 -5.62 4.27
N ARG A 126 13.56 -5.37 2.97
CA ARG A 126 14.05 -4.08 2.44
C ARG A 126 13.08 -3.39 1.50
N VAL A 127 12.20 -4.13 0.86
CA VAL A 127 11.24 -3.55 -0.09
C VAL A 127 10.02 -3.02 0.67
N PRO A 128 9.57 -1.78 0.38
CA PRO A 128 8.40 -1.20 1.03
C PRO A 128 7.15 -2.07 0.87
N ARG A 129 6.47 -2.32 1.99
CA ARG A 129 5.16 -3.00 2.00
C ARG A 129 4.04 -2.07 2.46
N ALA A 130 2.85 -2.30 1.95
CA ALA A 130 1.63 -1.73 2.48
C ALA A 130 0.63 -2.83 2.83
N VAL A 131 -0.40 -2.47 3.59
CA VAL A 131 -1.48 -3.38 3.97
C VAL A 131 -2.73 -3.01 3.18
N VAL A 132 -3.36 -4.01 2.61
CA VAL A 132 -4.64 -3.90 1.91
C VAL A 132 -5.63 -4.84 2.59
N VAL A 133 -6.77 -4.32 2.98
CA VAL A 133 -7.93 -5.11 3.39
C VAL A 133 -8.87 -5.19 2.20
N VAL A 134 -9.27 -6.38 1.84
CA VAL A 134 -10.26 -6.63 0.79
C VAL A 134 -11.56 -7.07 1.43
N ALA A 135 -12.62 -6.29 1.21
CA ALA A 135 -13.93 -6.59 1.77
C ALA A 135 -14.93 -6.99 0.67
N ASN A 136 -15.92 -7.79 1.05
CA ASN A 136 -17.02 -8.20 0.15
C ASN A 136 -18.09 -7.10 -0.05
N ARG A 137 -18.07 -6.05 0.76
CA ARG A 137 -18.95 -4.88 0.67
C ARG A 137 -18.27 -3.61 1.16
N MET A 138 -18.74 -2.46 0.70
CA MET A 138 -18.30 -1.16 1.20
C MET A 138 -18.93 -0.88 2.57
N LYS A 139 -18.06 -0.51 3.53
CA LYS A 139 -18.42 0.09 4.82
C LYS A 139 -17.58 1.35 5.03
N LEU A 140 -18.23 2.49 5.19
CA LEU A 140 -17.55 3.79 5.31
C LEU A 140 -16.72 3.91 6.59
N ASP A 141 -17.19 3.33 7.70
CA ASP A 141 -16.46 3.25 8.97
C ASP A 141 -15.16 2.43 8.84
N TRP A 142 -15.18 1.38 8.03
CA TRP A 142 -13.98 0.58 7.75
C TRP A 142 -12.91 1.37 7.00
N GLU A 143 -13.30 2.10 5.96
CA GLU A 143 -12.34 2.89 5.17
C GLU A 143 -11.60 3.90 6.04
N HIS A 144 -12.32 4.64 6.89
CA HIS A 144 -11.72 5.63 7.78
C HIS A 144 -10.77 4.99 8.79
N SER A 145 -11.21 3.93 9.47
CA SER A 145 -10.44 3.25 10.52
C SER A 145 -9.20 2.54 9.97
N ILE A 146 -9.33 1.84 8.84
CA ILE A 146 -8.20 1.17 8.17
C ILE A 146 -7.17 2.21 7.71
N ARG A 147 -7.62 3.32 7.14
CA ARG A 147 -6.73 4.42 6.71
C ARG A 147 -6.00 5.08 7.88
N ALA A 148 -6.64 5.22 9.04
CA ALA A 148 -6.01 5.73 10.26
C ALA A 148 -4.81 4.87 10.71
N HIS A 149 -4.81 3.57 10.38
CA HIS A 149 -3.70 2.65 10.59
C HIS A 149 -2.81 2.45 9.34
N GLN A 150 -2.87 3.38 8.38
CA GLN A 150 -2.10 3.35 7.14
C GLN A 150 -2.38 2.12 6.25
N GLY A 151 -3.51 1.47 6.45
CA GLY A 151 -4.03 0.44 5.56
C GLY A 151 -4.87 1.04 4.43
N GLN A 152 -5.20 0.21 3.45
CA GLN A 152 -6.05 0.56 2.30
C GLN A 152 -7.22 -0.42 2.25
N LEU A 153 -8.40 0.08 1.89
CA LEU A 153 -9.58 -0.75 1.70
C LEU A 153 -9.88 -0.88 0.21
N LEU A 154 -10.00 -2.11 -0.25
CA LEU A 154 -10.61 -2.46 -1.53
C LEU A 154 -11.91 -3.23 -1.29
N VAL A 155 -12.86 -3.08 -2.19
CA VAL A 155 -14.08 -3.88 -2.20
C VAL A 155 -14.14 -4.65 -3.50
N VAL A 156 -14.24 -5.98 -3.40
CA VAL A 156 -14.39 -6.85 -4.55
C VAL A 156 -15.83 -7.32 -4.67
N THR A 157 -16.45 -6.99 -5.79
CA THR A 157 -17.81 -7.40 -6.12
C THR A 157 -17.76 -8.42 -7.25
N ARG A 158 -18.38 -9.58 -7.05
CA ARG A 158 -18.47 -10.66 -8.03
C ARG A 158 -19.81 -10.63 -8.77
N PHE A 159 -19.75 -10.82 -10.05
CA PHE A 159 -20.90 -11.02 -10.92
C PHE A 159 -20.74 -12.34 -11.66
N SER A 160 -21.84 -13.01 -11.95
CA SER A 160 -21.84 -14.21 -12.77
C SER A 160 -22.98 -14.18 -13.80
N ASN A 161 -22.81 -14.90 -14.90
CA ASN A 161 -23.86 -15.08 -15.88
C ASN A 161 -24.36 -16.54 -15.90
N LEU A 162 -25.43 -16.80 -16.66
CA LEU A 162 -26.03 -18.14 -16.80
C LEU A 162 -25.07 -19.18 -17.42
N ALA A 163 -24.04 -18.75 -18.14
CA ALA A 163 -23.02 -19.63 -18.70
C ALA A 163 -21.83 -19.88 -17.71
N GLY A 164 -21.93 -19.44 -16.45
CA GLY A 164 -20.89 -19.61 -15.44
C GLY A 164 -19.67 -18.71 -15.62
N ARG A 165 -19.71 -17.73 -16.53
CA ARG A 165 -18.63 -16.73 -16.66
C ARG A 165 -18.71 -15.74 -15.52
N GLU A 166 -17.55 -15.32 -15.05
CA GLU A 166 -17.43 -14.36 -13.94
C GLU A 166 -16.96 -12.99 -14.46
N ALA A 167 -17.42 -11.94 -13.82
CA ALA A 167 -16.91 -10.58 -13.93
C ALA A 167 -16.69 -10.01 -12.53
N PHE A 168 -15.72 -9.11 -12.39
CA PHE A 168 -15.36 -8.52 -11.11
C PHE A 168 -15.36 -7.00 -11.22
N GLU A 169 -15.89 -6.35 -10.19
CA GLU A 169 -15.71 -4.92 -9.94
C GLU A 169 -14.83 -4.77 -8.70
N VAL A 170 -13.83 -3.88 -8.78
CA VAL A 170 -13.06 -3.47 -7.60
C VAL A 170 -13.28 -1.99 -7.36
N ALA A 171 -13.83 -1.66 -6.19
CA ALA A 171 -13.95 -0.29 -5.71
C ALA A 171 -12.80 0.02 -4.73
N GLY A 172 -12.29 1.23 -4.77
CA GLY A 172 -11.11 1.66 -4.03
C GLY A 172 -9.91 1.92 -4.95
N SER A 173 -8.78 2.21 -4.36
CA SER A 173 -7.53 2.45 -5.11
C SER A 173 -6.35 1.89 -4.33
N LEU A 174 -5.46 1.21 -5.04
CA LEU A 174 -4.14 0.89 -4.52
C LEU A 174 -3.30 2.16 -4.61
N ALA A 175 -3.14 2.82 -3.48
CA ALA A 175 -2.19 3.94 -3.42
C ALA A 175 -0.77 3.39 -3.38
N ALA A 176 0.13 4.02 -4.12
CA ALA A 176 1.54 3.72 -4.03
C ALA A 176 2.00 3.78 -2.57
N VAL A 177 2.76 2.78 -2.12
CA VAL A 177 3.39 2.81 -0.79
C VAL A 177 4.32 3.99 -0.75
N LYS A 178 4.02 4.94 0.12
CA LYS A 178 4.90 6.10 0.34
C LYS A 178 5.77 5.81 1.54
N GLU A 179 7.07 5.75 1.32
CA GLU A 179 8.03 5.63 2.41
C GLU A 179 8.22 7.00 3.05
N SER A 180 7.97 7.10 4.37
CA SER A 180 8.37 8.29 5.12
C SER A 180 9.89 8.33 5.19
N ILE A 181 10.49 9.34 4.57
CA ILE A 181 11.95 9.55 4.64
C ILE A 181 12.32 10.16 5.99
N GLY A 182 11.49 11.07 6.49
CA GLY A 182 11.70 11.72 7.78
C GLY A 182 10.90 13.00 7.95
N PHE A 183 10.97 13.54 9.16
CA PHE A 183 10.35 14.79 9.54
C PHE A 183 11.41 15.85 9.76
N GLY A 184 11.18 17.04 9.29
CA GLY A 184 12.04 18.20 9.44
C GLY A 184 11.28 19.43 9.88
N VAL A 185 12.03 20.49 10.17
CA VAL A 185 11.48 21.80 10.57
C VAL A 185 12.05 22.84 9.63
N TYR A 186 11.18 23.67 9.08
CA TYR A 186 11.59 24.79 8.23
C TYR A 186 12.10 25.96 9.06
N SER A 187 13.23 26.53 8.65
CA SER A 187 13.77 27.79 9.15
C SER A 187 13.60 28.87 8.09
N ALA A 188 12.77 29.86 8.36
CA ALA A 188 12.57 30.98 7.44
C ALA A 188 13.82 31.89 7.36
N THR A 189 14.59 31.99 8.45
CA THR A 189 15.84 32.76 8.53
C THR A 189 16.88 32.20 7.57
N ASP A 190 17.03 30.90 7.54
CA ASP A 190 18.03 30.20 6.71
C ASP A 190 17.48 29.78 5.36
N ALA A 191 16.15 29.87 5.17
CA ALA A 191 15.42 29.40 4.01
C ALA A 191 15.67 27.91 3.71
N MET A 192 15.77 27.08 4.76
CA MET A 192 16.11 25.65 4.66
C MET A 192 15.29 24.80 5.62
N ILE A 193 15.22 23.50 5.31
CA ILE A 193 14.57 22.52 6.16
C ILE A 193 15.64 21.69 6.86
N ARG A 194 15.55 21.58 8.16
CA ARG A 194 16.45 20.81 9.01
C ARG A 194 15.82 19.46 9.35
N PHE A 195 16.51 18.38 9.04
CA PHE A 195 16.18 17.01 9.40
C PHE A 195 17.22 16.40 10.32
N ALA A 196 16.91 15.26 10.96
CA ALA A 196 17.93 14.44 11.60
C ALA A 196 18.95 13.93 10.56
N SER A 197 20.23 13.80 10.97
CA SER A 197 21.29 13.34 10.07
C SER A 197 21.08 11.92 9.54
N SER A 198 20.25 11.12 10.22
CA SER A 198 19.91 9.73 9.87
C SER A 198 18.88 9.57 8.78
N ILE A 199 18.30 10.66 8.23
CA ILE A 199 17.28 10.52 7.18
C ILE A 199 17.86 9.84 5.92
N ALA A 200 17.03 9.00 5.29
CA ALA A 200 17.41 8.17 4.13
C ALA A 200 17.28 8.94 2.79
N ILE A 201 17.98 10.09 2.67
CA ILE A 201 18.08 10.83 1.40
C ILE A 201 19.56 11.04 1.03
N PRO A 202 19.94 10.91 -0.25
CA PRO A 202 21.31 11.13 -0.68
C PRO A 202 21.71 12.61 -0.59
N GLU A 203 22.97 12.88 -0.38
CA GLU A 203 23.54 14.23 -0.54
C GLU A 203 23.60 14.62 -2.01
N GLY A 204 23.55 15.91 -2.29
CA GLY A 204 23.59 16.46 -3.63
C GLY A 204 22.26 17.07 -4.07
N HIS A 205 22.02 17.08 -5.37
CA HIS A 205 20.82 17.69 -5.93
C HIS A 205 19.70 16.68 -6.11
N LEU A 206 18.52 17.03 -5.67
CA LEU A 206 17.31 16.20 -5.74
C LEU A 206 16.15 17.01 -6.31
N GLN A 207 15.28 16.36 -7.06
CA GLN A 207 13.97 16.89 -7.40
C GLN A 207 12.98 16.55 -6.30
N ILE A 208 12.34 17.56 -5.70
CA ILE A 208 11.32 17.40 -4.67
C ILE A 208 10.06 18.14 -5.15
N GLU A 209 8.94 17.42 -5.08
CA GLU A 209 7.61 17.98 -5.30
C GLU A 209 7.13 18.66 -4.02
N ALA A 210 6.99 19.98 -4.06
CA ALA A 210 6.51 20.79 -2.95
C ALA A 210 4.99 20.63 -2.75
N PRO A 211 4.42 21.06 -1.59
CA PRO A 211 2.98 21.20 -1.43
C PRO A 211 2.39 22.03 -2.58
N GLY A 212 1.29 21.54 -3.20
CA GLY A 212 0.73 22.15 -4.41
C GLY A 212 1.19 21.53 -5.72
N GLY A 213 2.04 20.49 -5.70
CA GLY A 213 2.39 19.68 -6.87
C GLY A 213 3.51 20.26 -7.76
N VAL A 214 4.17 21.32 -7.32
CA VAL A 214 5.27 21.93 -8.06
C VAL A 214 6.58 21.22 -7.75
N THR A 215 7.17 20.59 -8.76
CA THR A 215 8.50 19.98 -8.63
C THR A 215 9.59 21.03 -8.82
N SER A 216 10.56 21.06 -7.93
CA SER A 216 11.71 21.98 -7.99
C SER A 216 13.00 21.28 -7.58
N LEU A 217 14.14 21.90 -7.91
CA LEU A 217 15.46 21.41 -7.58
C LEU A 217 15.83 21.84 -6.17
N TRP A 218 16.32 20.88 -5.38
CA TRP A 218 16.75 21.03 -4.01
C TRP A 218 18.15 20.51 -3.83
N ARG A 219 18.88 21.09 -2.92
CA ARG A 219 20.20 20.64 -2.53
C ARG A 219 20.17 20.07 -1.10
N VAL A 220 20.76 18.90 -0.93
CA VAL A 220 20.91 18.23 0.35
C VAL A 220 22.38 18.21 0.73
N TYR A 221 22.69 18.65 1.94
CA TYR A 221 23.99 18.46 2.55
C TYR A 221 23.83 18.03 4.01
N ARG A 222 24.89 17.44 4.59
CA ARG A 222 24.88 16.94 5.96
C ARG A 222 26.00 17.56 6.76
N ASP A 223 25.74 17.73 8.03
CA ASP A 223 26.75 17.91 9.06
C ASP A 223 26.69 16.75 10.06
N ALA A 224 27.46 16.83 11.14
CA ALA A 224 27.51 15.75 12.15
C ALA A 224 26.16 15.52 12.87
N ARG A 225 25.23 16.46 12.83
CA ARG A 225 23.97 16.42 13.59
C ARG A 225 22.71 16.45 12.73
N HIS A 226 22.80 17.06 11.55
CA HIS A 226 21.62 17.35 10.73
C HIS A 226 21.85 17.04 9.26
N ALA A 227 20.76 16.77 8.55
CA ALA A 227 20.66 16.90 7.11
C ALA A 227 19.86 18.17 6.80
N TRP A 228 20.37 18.97 5.90
CA TRP A 228 19.80 20.23 5.49
C TRP A 228 19.30 20.14 4.06
N VAL A 229 18.08 20.60 3.83
CA VAL A 229 17.44 20.56 2.51
C VAL A 229 17.09 21.98 2.13
N ILE A 230 17.75 22.48 1.08
CA ILE A 230 17.64 23.88 0.61
C ILE A 230 17.05 23.88 -0.79
N LYS A 231 16.10 24.76 -1.04
CA LYS A 231 15.58 24.99 -2.38
C LYS A 231 16.57 25.84 -3.18
N GLU A 232 17.00 25.36 -4.34
CA GLU A 232 18.01 26.04 -5.18
C GLU A 232 17.51 27.36 -5.80
N ALA A 233 16.22 27.50 -6.04
CA ALA A 233 15.66 28.71 -6.61
C ALA A 233 14.29 29.07 -6.02
N GLY A 234 14.10 30.38 -5.72
CA GLY A 234 12.86 30.92 -5.17
C GLY A 234 12.69 30.66 -3.67
N ARG A 235 11.70 31.31 -3.07
CA ARG A 235 11.34 31.10 -1.66
C ARG A 235 10.29 30.00 -1.52
N MET A 236 10.22 29.40 -0.36
CA MET A 236 9.11 28.57 0.05
C MET A 236 8.07 29.45 0.74
N ASP A 237 6.82 29.17 0.45
CA ASP A 237 5.68 29.76 1.15
C ASP A 237 5.37 28.88 2.39
N LEU A 238 6.28 28.92 3.35
CA LEU A 238 6.20 28.16 4.60
C LEU A 238 6.47 29.11 5.78
N SER A 239 5.80 28.82 6.90
CA SER A 239 6.00 29.54 8.15
C SER A 239 7.26 29.05 8.88
N ASP A 240 7.92 29.95 9.61
CA ASP A 240 9.05 29.54 10.46
C ASP A 240 8.59 28.54 11.52
N GLY A 241 9.36 27.46 11.69
CA GLY A 241 9.02 26.38 12.61
C GLY A 241 8.01 25.35 12.03
N GLU A 242 7.58 25.50 10.80
CA GLU A 242 6.63 24.57 10.18
C GLU A 242 7.23 23.17 10.04
N HIS A 243 6.45 22.17 10.43
CA HIS A 243 6.84 20.76 10.37
C HIS A 243 6.61 20.19 8.96
N ILE A 244 7.63 19.55 8.44
CA ILE A 244 7.65 19.04 7.08
C ILE A 244 7.96 17.55 7.10
N GLN A 245 7.17 16.77 6.39
CA GLN A 245 7.46 15.37 6.12
C GLN A 245 7.96 15.21 4.67
N LEU A 246 9.11 14.56 4.50
CA LEU A 246 9.53 14.04 3.20
C LEU A 246 9.06 12.60 3.04
N VAL A 247 8.48 12.32 1.87
CA VAL A 247 7.91 11.02 1.53
C VAL A 247 8.44 10.61 0.16
N ARG A 248 8.92 9.37 0.04
CA ARG A 248 9.32 8.79 -1.24
C ARG A 248 8.15 8.00 -1.82
N ALA A 249 7.74 8.35 -3.03
CA ALA A 249 6.81 7.55 -3.82
C ALA A 249 7.54 6.32 -4.40
N LEU A 250 6.79 5.33 -4.86
CA LEU A 250 7.34 4.08 -5.43
C LEU A 250 8.19 4.30 -6.68
N ASP A 251 7.86 5.30 -7.47
CA ASP A 251 8.61 5.70 -8.66
C ASP A 251 9.90 6.48 -8.31
N GLY A 252 10.27 6.54 -7.03
CA GLY A 252 11.44 7.24 -6.52
C GLY A 252 11.26 8.74 -6.34
N ARG A 253 10.15 9.33 -6.77
CA ARG A 253 9.87 10.76 -6.55
C ARG A 253 9.77 11.07 -5.06
N ILE A 254 10.38 12.17 -4.66
CA ILE A 254 10.28 12.69 -3.30
C ILE A 254 9.24 13.80 -3.27
N THR A 255 8.27 13.68 -2.40
CA THR A 255 7.23 14.68 -2.16
C THR A 255 7.33 15.25 -0.76
N MET A 256 7.04 16.54 -0.64
CA MET A 256 6.98 17.26 0.63
C MET A 256 5.52 17.38 1.08
N ARG A 257 5.28 17.16 2.36
CA ARG A 257 3.97 17.31 3.02
C ARG A 257 4.09 18.20 4.24
N LEU A 258 3.05 18.97 4.49
CA LEU A 258 2.85 19.77 5.69
C LEU A 258 2.02 18.99 6.71
#